data_833bf99cd181752597eb824abfa6ff69
#
_entry.id   833bf99cd181752597eb824abfa6ff69
#
_cell.length_a   1.000
_cell.length_b   1.000
_cell.length_c   1.000
_cell.angle_alpha   90.00
_cell.angle_beta   90.00
_cell.angle_gamma   90.00
#
_symmetry.space_group_name_H-M   'P 1'
#
loop_
_entity.id
_entity.type
_entity.pdbx_description
1 polymer ?
#
loop_
_entity_poly.entity_id
_entity_poly.type
_entity_poly.pdbx_seq_one_letter_code
_entity_poly.pdbx_strand_id
1 'polypeptide(L)'
;MFDYHVHTSFSNDCRMPVEEVVERGISLGIQEIAFTDHVELNVWRPGDLVMDDLFDADSYIEKMQAIQKKYKDRMRIKIGVEMGLQLEEKERINQLVCQYPFDFVIGSSHTIEGHDLYYGKLFQEKTKEEAYERYFSEVLKIVKEMDCYSVYGHLDLVRRYALKSYENVELGEQDREMIRIILKEIIEKGKGIEVNTSGFRYGLGSTNPTEEILELYRRMGGEIITVGSDAHRLEHIGFRIRETYALLKEIGFKYITVFEKRKPQFIKL
;
A
#
# COMPACT_ATOMS: atom_id res chain seq x y z
N MET A 1 17.07 -6.48 5.13
CA MET A 1 15.62 -6.27 5.28
C MET A 1 15.25 -4.97 4.59
N PHE A 2 14.08 -4.89 3.98
CA PHE A 2 13.59 -3.73 3.22
C PHE A 2 12.16 -3.47 3.69
N ASP A 3 11.82 -2.21 4.00
CA ASP A 3 10.47 -1.82 4.42
C ASP A 3 9.95 -0.77 3.45
N TYR A 4 8.97 -1.16 2.65
CA TYR A 4 8.50 -0.36 1.52
C TYR A 4 7.14 0.32 1.76
N HIS A 5 6.71 0.39 3.06
CA HIS A 5 5.49 1.10 3.43
C HIS A 5 5.62 1.67 4.85
N VAL A 6 6.04 2.92 4.92
CA VAL A 6 6.28 3.60 6.20
C VAL A 6 5.85 5.06 6.10
N HIS A 7 5.06 5.49 7.09
CA HIS A 7 4.56 6.85 7.21
C HIS A 7 5.40 7.69 8.18
N THR A 8 5.27 9.00 8.04
CA THR A 8 5.93 9.99 8.88
C THR A 8 4.94 11.08 9.30
N SER A 9 5.46 12.12 9.94
CA SER A 9 4.65 13.29 10.29
C SER A 9 4.13 14.11 9.09
N PHE A 10 4.41 13.68 7.86
CA PHE A 10 3.77 14.22 6.66
C PHE A 10 2.38 13.63 6.42
N SER A 11 2.11 12.41 6.91
CA SER A 11 0.74 11.84 6.93
C SER A 11 -0.05 12.41 8.11
N ASN A 12 -1.33 12.74 7.90
CA ASN A 12 -2.18 13.35 8.92
C ASN A 12 -2.44 12.44 10.13
N ASP A 13 -2.34 11.13 9.96
CA ASP A 13 -2.57 10.11 10.98
C ASP A 13 -1.26 9.57 11.61
N CYS A 14 -0.11 10.13 11.23
CA CYS A 14 1.19 9.77 11.78
C CYS A 14 1.88 10.97 12.44
N ARG A 15 2.66 10.71 13.50
CA ARG A 15 3.40 11.74 14.23
C ARG A 15 4.89 11.43 14.35
N MET A 16 5.39 10.44 13.61
CA MET A 16 6.79 10.05 13.65
C MET A 16 7.67 11.06 12.91
N PRO A 17 8.65 11.70 13.56
CA PRO A 17 9.66 12.48 12.85
C PRO A 17 10.49 11.59 11.92
N VAL A 18 10.78 12.05 10.71
CA VAL A 18 11.50 11.28 9.69
C VAL A 18 12.83 10.71 10.22
N GLU A 19 13.59 11.53 10.96
CA GLU A 19 14.88 11.12 11.54
C GLU A 19 14.76 9.98 12.55
N GLU A 20 13.73 9.98 13.39
CA GLU A 20 13.49 8.91 14.35
C GLU A 20 13.13 7.60 13.66
N VAL A 21 12.37 7.66 12.56
CA VAL A 21 12.06 6.51 11.72
C VAL A 21 13.33 5.92 11.11
N VAL A 22 14.22 6.77 10.56
CA VAL A 22 15.50 6.35 10.00
C VAL A 22 16.39 5.68 11.06
N GLU A 23 16.57 6.32 12.20
CA GLU A 23 17.41 5.76 13.28
C GLU A 23 16.83 4.45 13.82
N ARG A 24 15.51 4.35 13.92
CA ARG A 24 14.83 3.10 14.28
C ARG A 24 15.07 2.02 13.22
N GLY A 25 14.92 2.33 11.96
CA GLY A 25 15.19 1.41 10.83
C GLY A 25 16.62 0.88 10.87
N ILE A 26 17.60 1.78 11.08
CA ILE A 26 19.01 1.40 11.22
C ILE A 26 19.22 0.44 12.40
N SER A 27 18.61 0.72 13.56
CA SER A 27 18.71 -0.12 14.76
C SER A 27 18.16 -1.54 14.55
N LEU A 28 17.21 -1.70 13.62
CA LEU A 28 16.60 -2.98 13.26
C LEU A 28 17.35 -3.70 12.12
N GLY A 29 18.40 -3.08 11.55
CA GLY A 29 19.14 -3.62 10.42
C GLY A 29 18.36 -3.54 9.09
N ILE A 30 17.48 -2.57 8.95
CA ILE A 30 16.83 -2.26 7.67
C ILE A 30 17.89 -1.66 6.75
N GLN A 31 18.04 -2.22 5.56
CA GLN A 31 19.01 -1.77 4.56
C GLN A 31 18.48 -0.66 3.66
N GLU A 32 17.16 -0.70 3.44
CA GLU A 32 16.47 0.29 2.62
C GLU A 32 15.04 0.48 3.14
N ILE A 33 14.61 1.73 3.19
CA ILE A 33 13.26 2.12 3.59
C ILE A 33 12.66 3.04 2.53
N ALA A 34 11.39 2.82 2.20
CA ALA A 34 10.60 3.76 1.39
C ALA A 34 9.62 4.51 2.29
N PHE A 35 9.71 5.83 2.30
CA PHE A 35 8.70 6.69 2.89
C PHE A 35 7.54 6.80 1.92
N THR A 36 6.32 6.58 2.39
CA THR A 36 5.11 6.48 1.57
C THR A 36 3.96 7.17 2.26
N ASP A 37 4.17 8.44 2.62
CA ASP A 37 3.14 9.24 3.27
C ASP A 37 1.90 9.39 2.38
N HIS A 38 0.73 9.52 3.02
CA HIS A 38 -0.56 9.57 2.35
C HIS A 38 -0.76 10.80 1.48
N VAL A 39 -1.35 10.58 0.31
CA VAL A 39 -1.99 11.60 -0.51
C VAL A 39 -3.38 11.10 -0.90
N GLU A 40 -4.40 11.77 -0.38
CA GLU A 40 -5.81 11.46 -0.61
C GLU A 40 -6.51 12.67 -1.22
N LEU A 41 -7.23 12.47 -2.30
CA LEU A 41 -7.97 13.53 -2.98
C LEU A 41 -9.47 13.32 -2.82
N ASN A 42 -10.21 14.42 -2.63
CA ASN A 42 -11.65 14.44 -2.71
C ASN A 42 -12.34 13.39 -1.81
N VAL A 43 -11.89 13.27 -0.55
CA VAL A 43 -12.39 12.28 0.40
C VAL A 43 -13.55 12.85 1.19
N TRP A 44 -14.68 12.15 1.17
CA TRP A 44 -15.79 12.45 2.02
C TRP A 44 -15.55 11.99 3.46
N ARG A 45 -15.80 12.89 4.42
CA ARG A 45 -15.73 12.64 5.86
C ARG A 45 -17.08 12.96 6.53
N PRO A 46 -17.36 12.40 7.73
CA PRO A 46 -18.58 12.72 8.47
C PRO A 46 -18.80 14.23 8.66
N GLY A 47 -20.03 14.68 8.48
CA GLY A 47 -20.40 16.11 8.49
C GLY A 47 -20.43 16.73 7.09
N ASP A 48 -20.51 15.90 6.05
CA ASP A 48 -20.57 16.28 4.62
C ASP A 48 -19.38 17.13 4.15
N LEU A 49 -18.25 16.94 4.80
CA LEU A 49 -16.99 17.57 4.41
C LEU A 49 -16.31 16.72 3.33
N VAL A 50 -16.08 17.31 2.18
CA VAL A 50 -15.22 16.74 1.14
C VAL A 50 -13.93 17.54 1.12
N MET A 51 -12.80 16.86 1.25
CA MET A 51 -11.50 17.52 1.34
C MET A 51 -10.37 16.65 0.79
N ASP A 52 -9.34 17.34 0.34
CA ASP A 52 -8.06 16.69 0.07
C ASP A 52 -7.29 16.52 1.38
N ASP A 53 -6.58 15.40 1.49
CA ASP A 53 -5.62 15.13 2.55
C ASP A 53 -4.23 15.05 1.89
N LEU A 54 -3.55 16.18 1.88
CA LEU A 54 -2.29 16.38 1.19
C LEU A 54 -1.25 16.94 2.14
N PHE A 55 -0.03 16.47 2.00
CA PHE A 55 1.13 17.19 2.52
C PHE A 55 1.64 18.20 1.47
N ASP A 56 2.43 19.18 1.92
CA ASP A 56 3.19 20.05 1.01
C ASP A 56 4.29 19.24 0.32
N ALA A 57 4.07 18.94 -0.96
CA ALA A 57 4.94 18.02 -1.70
C ALA A 57 6.34 18.59 -1.94
N ASP A 58 6.48 19.91 -2.10
CA ASP A 58 7.80 20.54 -2.25
C ASP A 58 8.61 20.40 -0.96
N SER A 59 8.03 20.72 0.18
CA SER A 59 8.64 20.52 1.51
C SER A 59 8.96 19.04 1.79
N TYR A 60 8.09 18.12 1.37
CA TYR A 60 8.32 16.69 1.48
C TYR A 60 9.56 16.25 0.70
N ILE A 61 9.62 16.59 -0.58
CA ILE A 61 10.76 16.23 -1.45
C ILE A 61 12.06 16.83 -0.92
N GLU A 62 12.06 18.11 -0.54
CA GLU A 62 13.24 18.77 0.03
C GLU A 62 13.71 18.05 1.31
N LYS A 63 12.80 17.76 2.23
CA LYS A 63 13.09 17.04 3.46
C LYS A 63 13.67 15.65 3.18
N MET A 64 13.04 14.88 2.30
CA MET A 64 13.48 13.51 2.00
C MET A 64 14.83 13.48 1.31
N GLN A 65 15.11 14.42 0.40
CA GLN A 65 16.44 14.57 -0.23
C GLN A 65 17.52 14.92 0.80
N ALA A 66 17.23 15.80 1.73
CA ALA A 66 18.17 16.13 2.82
C ALA A 66 18.45 14.90 3.70
N ILE A 67 17.43 14.10 4.00
CA ILE A 67 17.55 12.83 4.75
C ILE A 67 18.33 11.79 3.96
N GLN A 68 18.06 11.60 2.68
CA GLN A 68 18.84 10.72 1.81
C GLN A 68 20.35 11.08 1.87
N LYS A 69 20.68 12.37 1.74
CA LYS A 69 22.06 12.85 1.80
C LYS A 69 22.70 12.62 3.17
N LYS A 70 21.96 12.89 4.26
CA LYS A 70 22.44 12.74 5.64
C LYS A 70 22.78 11.30 5.99
N TYR A 71 21.97 10.35 5.53
CA TYR A 71 22.07 8.94 5.92
C TYR A 71 22.63 8.00 4.85
N LYS A 72 23.15 8.53 3.74
CA LYS A 72 23.59 7.78 2.55
C LYS A 72 24.53 6.60 2.82
N ASP A 73 25.37 6.71 3.86
CA ASP A 73 26.38 5.70 4.21
C ASP A 73 25.87 4.71 5.27
N ARG A 74 24.64 4.90 5.77
CA ARG A 74 24.03 4.09 6.84
C ARG A 74 22.80 3.30 6.40
N MET A 75 21.98 3.86 5.55
CA MET A 75 20.75 3.24 5.05
C MET A 75 20.33 3.88 3.72
N ARG A 76 19.85 3.09 2.79
CA ARG A 76 19.22 3.62 1.57
C ARG A 76 17.80 4.06 1.87
N ILE A 77 17.45 5.24 1.41
CA ILE A 77 16.14 5.85 1.62
C ILE A 77 15.52 6.14 0.26
N LYS A 78 14.28 5.70 0.06
CA LYS A 78 13.48 5.94 -1.14
C LYS A 78 12.42 6.97 -0.85
N ILE A 79 12.26 7.90 -1.77
CA ILE A 79 11.20 8.90 -1.74
C ILE A 79 9.99 8.29 -2.45
N GLY A 80 8.99 7.92 -1.70
CA GLY A 80 7.76 7.35 -2.23
C GLY A 80 6.55 8.15 -1.82
N VAL A 81 5.39 7.62 -2.15
CA VAL A 81 4.08 8.13 -1.77
C VAL A 81 3.07 6.98 -1.76
N GLU A 82 2.15 6.99 -0.81
CA GLU A 82 0.94 6.19 -0.89
C GLU A 82 -0.20 7.05 -1.41
N MET A 83 -0.61 6.74 -2.63
CA MET A 83 -1.60 7.50 -3.39
C MET A 83 -2.97 6.83 -3.32
N GLY A 84 -3.94 7.48 -2.71
CA GLY A 84 -5.33 7.05 -2.78
C GLY A 84 -5.87 7.17 -4.21
N LEU A 85 -6.19 6.03 -4.81
CA LEU A 85 -6.62 5.97 -6.20
C LEU A 85 -8.14 6.10 -6.30
N GLN A 86 -8.60 7.07 -7.08
CA GLN A 86 -9.99 7.31 -7.42
C GLN A 86 -10.10 7.69 -8.89
N LEU A 87 -11.07 7.13 -9.62
CA LEU A 87 -11.21 7.40 -11.06
C LEU A 87 -11.56 8.85 -11.36
N GLU A 88 -12.38 9.46 -10.53
CA GLU A 88 -12.81 10.84 -10.64
C GLU A 88 -11.63 11.81 -10.51
N GLU A 89 -10.57 11.40 -9.82
CA GLU A 89 -9.35 12.18 -9.57
C GLU A 89 -8.15 11.75 -10.44
N LYS A 90 -8.37 10.85 -11.40
CA LYS A 90 -7.32 10.24 -12.24
C LYS A 90 -6.34 11.27 -12.81
N GLU A 91 -6.84 12.36 -13.36
CA GLU A 91 -5.99 13.37 -14.01
C GLU A 91 -5.12 14.10 -12.98
N ARG A 92 -5.68 14.47 -11.83
CA ARG A 92 -4.94 15.12 -10.73
C ARG A 92 -3.89 14.19 -10.14
N ILE A 93 -4.24 12.92 -9.91
CA ILE A 93 -3.33 11.88 -9.42
C ILE A 93 -2.16 11.70 -10.40
N ASN A 94 -2.44 11.53 -11.69
CA ASN A 94 -1.40 11.40 -12.71
C ASN A 94 -0.47 12.62 -12.74
N GLN A 95 -1.03 13.81 -12.64
CA GLN A 95 -0.26 15.05 -12.61
C GLN A 95 0.68 15.08 -11.40
N LEU A 96 0.20 14.79 -10.19
CA LEU A 96 1.00 14.75 -8.96
C LEU A 96 2.15 13.73 -9.07
N VAL A 97 1.84 12.51 -9.50
CA VAL A 97 2.85 11.45 -9.63
C VAL A 97 3.91 11.78 -10.69
N CYS A 98 3.56 12.49 -11.75
CA CYS A 98 4.50 12.90 -12.81
C CYS A 98 5.31 14.13 -12.43
N GLN A 99 4.76 15.02 -11.62
CA GLN A 99 5.40 16.29 -11.24
C GLN A 99 6.60 16.07 -10.30
N TYR A 100 6.54 15.09 -9.42
CA TYR A 100 7.53 14.86 -8.38
C TYR A 100 8.43 13.64 -8.66
N PRO A 101 9.70 13.67 -8.24
CA PRO A 101 10.68 12.63 -8.53
C PRO A 101 10.58 11.45 -7.56
N PHE A 102 9.39 10.85 -7.45
CA PHE A 102 9.19 9.68 -6.62
C PHE A 102 9.98 8.46 -7.15
N ASP A 103 10.65 7.77 -6.24
CA ASP A 103 11.27 6.47 -6.51
C ASP A 103 10.23 5.35 -6.57
N PHE A 104 9.15 5.48 -5.80
CA PHE A 104 8.17 4.45 -5.57
C PHE A 104 6.78 5.04 -5.31
N VAL A 105 5.74 4.41 -5.84
CA VAL A 105 4.35 4.81 -5.65
C VAL A 105 3.53 3.59 -5.29
N ILE A 106 2.92 3.58 -4.12
CA ILE A 106 1.86 2.64 -3.77
C ILE A 106 0.54 3.24 -4.24
N GLY A 107 -0.24 2.48 -5.00
CA GLY A 107 -1.62 2.86 -5.32
C GLY A 107 -2.57 2.10 -4.42
N SER A 108 -3.42 2.79 -3.67
CA SER A 108 -4.29 2.22 -2.65
C SER A 108 -5.74 2.63 -2.83
N SER A 109 -6.68 1.71 -2.53
CA SER A 109 -8.11 2.04 -2.46
C SER A 109 -8.52 2.23 -1.00
N HIS A 110 -8.41 3.47 -0.51
CA HIS A 110 -8.89 3.87 0.82
C HIS A 110 -10.33 4.36 0.78
N THR A 111 -10.76 4.84 -0.38
CA THR A 111 -12.11 5.35 -0.62
C THR A 111 -12.83 4.49 -1.64
N ILE A 112 -14.12 4.27 -1.43
CA ILE A 112 -15.04 3.63 -2.37
C ILE A 112 -16.21 4.57 -2.59
N GLU A 113 -16.49 4.89 -3.84
CA GLU A 113 -17.56 5.86 -4.20
C GLU A 113 -17.37 7.21 -3.44
N GLY A 114 -16.13 7.68 -3.29
CA GLY A 114 -15.76 8.90 -2.58
C GLY A 114 -15.77 8.81 -1.05
N HIS A 115 -16.20 7.68 -0.45
CA HIS A 115 -16.28 7.50 0.99
C HIS A 115 -15.10 6.69 1.52
N ASP A 116 -14.40 7.24 2.51
CA ASP A 116 -13.32 6.56 3.20
C ASP A 116 -13.84 5.30 3.93
N LEU A 117 -13.17 4.17 3.69
CA LEU A 117 -13.45 2.88 4.32
C LEU A 117 -13.43 2.94 5.85
N TYR A 118 -12.59 3.81 6.42
CA TYR A 118 -12.45 3.98 7.87
C TYR A 118 -13.77 4.30 8.56
N TYR A 119 -14.63 5.11 7.91
CA TYR A 119 -15.93 5.51 8.45
C TYR A 119 -17.04 4.47 8.24
N GLY A 120 -16.76 3.38 7.56
CA GLY A 120 -17.64 2.22 7.46
C GLY A 120 -18.90 2.41 6.60
N LYS A 121 -18.96 3.48 5.79
CA LYS A 121 -20.12 3.74 4.91
C LYS A 121 -20.38 2.59 3.92
N LEU A 122 -19.31 1.96 3.44
CA LEU A 122 -19.39 0.82 2.52
C LEU A 122 -20.21 -0.35 3.12
N PHE A 123 -20.17 -0.54 4.43
CA PHE A 123 -20.76 -1.71 5.11
C PHE A 123 -22.18 -1.46 5.62
N GLN A 124 -22.68 -0.21 5.58
CA GLN A 124 -24.00 0.13 6.07
C GLN A 124 -25.09 -0.50 5.20
N GLU A 125 -26.06 -1.16 5.85
CA GLU A 125 -27.24 -1.76 5.19
C GLU A 125 -26.89 -2.74 4.05
N LYS A 126 -25.73 -3.40 4.11
CA LYS A 126 -25.28 -4.36 3.10
C LYS A 126 -24.83 -5.66 3.76
N THR A 127 -24.96 -6.75 3.02
CA THR A 127 -24.27 -8.00 3.34
C THR A 127 -22.76 -7.84 3.07
N LYS A 128 -21.97 -8.75 3.62
CA LYS A 128 -20.53 -8.80 3.35
C LYS A 128 -20.26 -8.94 1.84
N GLU A 129 -20.99 -9.81 1.20
CA GLU A 129 -20.85 -10.09 -0.25
C GLU A 129 -21.11 -8.85 -1.08
N GLU A 130 -22.16 -8.08 -0.79
CA GLU A 130 -22.46 -6.82 -1.48
C GLU A 130 -21.38 -5.74 -1.25
N ALA A 131 -20.85 -5.64 -0.03
CA ALA A 131 -19.78 -4.70 0.27
C ALA A 131 -18.47 -5.07 -0.44
N TYR A 132 -18.12 -6.36 -0.47
CA TYR A 132 -16.92 -6.87 -1.12
C TYR A 132 -17.02 -6.75 -2.64
N GLU A 133 -18.17 -7.08 -3.23
CA GLU A 133 -18.41 -6.89 -4.65
C GLU A 133 -18.19 -5.43 -5.06
N ARG A 134 -18.71 -4.46 -4.29
CA ARG A 134 -18.50 -3.03 -4.56
C ARG A 134 -17.02 -2.66 -4.48
N TYR A 135 -16.34 -3.09 -3.42
CA TYR A 135 -14.92 -2.81 -3.24
C TYR A 135 -14.09 -3.35 -4.41
N PHE A 136 -14.17 -4.64 -4.70
CA PHE A 136 -13.37 -5.24 -5.77
C PHE A 136 -13.77 -4.78 -7.16
N SER A 137 -15.05 -4.43 -7.39
CA SER A 137 -15.48 -3.80 -8.64
C SER A 137 -14.83 -2.44 -8.86
N GLU A 138 -14.69 -1.64 -7.81
CA GLU A 138 -14.01 -0.35 -7.89
C GLU A 138 -12.49 -0.54 -8.11
N VAL A 139 -11.86 -1.45 -7.36
CA VAL A 139 -10.45 -1.82 -7.57
C VAL A 139 -10.22 -2.27 -9.01
N LEU A 140 -11.12 -3.09 -9.58
CA LEU A 140 -10.99 -3.56 -10.97
C LEU A 140 -11.06 -2.41 -11.97
N LYS A 141 -11.97 -1.45 -11.79
CA LYS A 141 -12.04 -0.26 -12.63
C LYS A 141 -10.74 0.55 -12.55
N ILE A 142 -10.25 0.79 -11.32
CA ILE A 142 -9.01 1.52 -11.07
C ILE A 142 -7.84 0.86 -11.79
N VAL A 143 -7.59 -0.43 -11.60
CA VAL A 143 -6.45 -1.11 -12.23
C VAL A 143 -6.55 -1.18 -13.75
N LYS A 144 -7.76 -1.14 -14.33
CA LYS A 144 -7.95 -1.04 -15.77
C LYS A 144 -7.59 0.34 -16.32
N GLU A 145 -7.96 1.38 -15.62
CA GLU A 145 -7.90 2.76 -16.10
C GLU A 145 -6.65 3.52 -15.69
N MET A 146 -6.00 3.11 -14.59
CA MET A 146 -4.84 3.79 -14.01
C MET A 146 -3.61 2.89 -14.02
N ASP A 147 -2.44 3.50 -14.19
CA ASP A 147 -1.14 2.83 -14.20
C ASP A 147 -0.01 3.68 -13.58
N CYS A 148 -0.37 4.76 -12.88
CA CYS A 148 0.57 5.70 -12.28
C CYS A 148 1.32 5.15 -11.05
N TYR A 149 0.94 3.99 -10.53
CA TYR A 149 1.54 3.33 -9.37
C TYR A 149 2.63 2.30 -9.77
N SER A 150 3.48 1.95 -8.81
CA SER A 150 4.48 0.88 -8.92
C SER A 150 3.91 -0.47 -8.49
N VAL A 151 3.24 -0.49 -7.35
CA VAL A 151 2.52 -1.66 -6.81
C VAL A 151 1.15 -1.23 -6.29
N TYR A 152 0.21 -2.18 -6.28
CA TYR A 152 -1.08 -2.00 -5.63
C TYR A 152 -0.95 -2.38 -4.15
N GLY A 153 -1.27 -1.45 -3.25
CA GLY A 153 -1.18 -1.61 -1.81
C GLY A 153 -2.29 -2.50 -1.25
N HIS A 154 -2.00 -3.26 -0.20
CA HIS A 154 -2.96 -4.03 0.61
C HIS A 154 -4.29 -4.37 -0.11
N LEU A 155 -4.21 -5.10 -1.21
CA LEU A 155 -5.26 -5.33 -2.21
C LEU A 155 -6.62 -5.73 -1.61
N ASP A 156 -6.64 -6.44 -0.49
CA ASP A 156 -7.84 -6.91 0.21
C ASP A 156 -8.15 -6.11 1.49
N LEU A 157 -7.81 -4.80 1.49
CA LEU A 157 -7.97 -3.89 2.64
C LEU A 157 -9.41 -3.87 3.19
N VAL A 158 -10.39 -4.10 2.37
CA VAL A 158 -11.81 -4.19 2.76
C VAL A 158 -12.02 -5.14 3.95
N ARG A 159 -11.25 -6.23 4.06
CA ARG A 159 -11.33 -7.20 5.16
C ARG A 159 -11.03 -6.56 6.52
N ARG A 160 -10.04 -5.66 6.58
CA ARG A 160 -9.65 -4.94 7.81
C ARG A 160 -10.82 -4.13 8.38
N TYR A 161 -11.54 -3.41 7.54
CA TYR A 161 -12.65 -2.57 7.96
C TYR A 161 -13.94 -3.37 8.18
N ALA A 162 -14.11 -4.46 7.45
CA ALA A 162 -15.23 -5.39 7.59
C ALA A 162 -15.31 -6.06 8.97
N LEU A 163 -14.18 -6.22 9.69
CA LEU A 163 -14.13 -6.76 11.06
C LEU A 163 -15.02 -5.99 12.06
N LYS A 164 -15.34 -4.74 11.78
CA LYS A 164 -16.26 -3.94 12.63
C LYS A 164 -17.73 -4.24 12.38
N SER A 165 -18.06 -4.89 11.26
CA SER A 165 -19.43 -5.10 10.78
C SER A 165 -19.84 -6.56 10.65
N TYR A 166 -18.88 -7.46 10.45
CA TYR A 166 -19.14 -8.86 10.18
C TYR A 166 -18.25 -9.78 11.04
N GLU A 167 -18.80 -10.91 11.51
CA GLU A 167 -18.04 -11.91 12.26
C GLU A 167 -17.04 -12.68 11.38
N ASN A 168 -17.41 -12.92 10.12
CA ASN A 168 -16.56 -13.59 9.15
C ASN A 168 -16.18 -12.64 8.01
N VAL A 169 -14.88 -12.39 7.85
CA VAL A 169 -14.32 -11.51 6.83
C VAL A 169 -13.54 -12.27 5.74
N GLU A 170 -13.69 -13.60 5.69
CA GLU A 170 -13.06 -14.42 4.67
C GLU A 170 -13.63 -14.15 3.28
N LEU A 171 -12.77 -14.30 2.26
CA LEU A 171 -13.13 -14.12 0.86
C LEU A 171 -14.03 -15.24 0.35
N GLY A 172 -15.10 -14.88 -0.33
CA GLY A 172 -15.97 -15.81 -1.03
C GLY A 172 -15.41 -16.22 -2.41
N GLU A 173 -16.11 -17.14 -3.09
CA GLU A 173 -15.69 -17.59 -4.44
C GLU A 173 -15.76 -16.45 -5.47
N GLN A 174 -16.79 -15.61 -5.40
CA GLN A 174 -16.94 -14.46 -6.29
C GLN A 174 -15.81 -13.43 -6.09
N ASP A 175 -15.40 -13.19 -4.83
CA ASP A 175 -14.29 -12.31 -4.51
C ASP A 175 -12.99 -12.83 -5.13
N ARG A 176 -12.71 -14.13 -5.01
CA ARG A 176 -11.53 -14.77 -5.59
C ARG A 176 -11.48 -14.64 -7.11
N GLU A 177 -12.61 -14.81 -7.78
CA GLU A 177 -12.68 -14.63 -9.23
C GLU A 177 -12.42 -13.17 -9.63
N MET A 178 -13.01 -12.22 -8.91
CA MET A 178 -12.75 -10.79 -9.14
C MET A 178 -11.27 -10.44 -8.92
N ILE A 179 -10.70 -10.92 -7.82
CA ILE A 179 -9.27 -10.75 -7.50
C ILE A 179 -8.39 -11.35 -8.60
N ARG A 180 -8.75 -12.51 -9.14
CA ARG A 180 -8.02 -13.12 -10.26
C ARG A 180 -7.98 -12.19 -11.49
N ILE A 181 -9.09 -11.54 -11.81
CA ILE A 181 -9.15 -10.58 -12.91
C ILE A 181 -8.30 -9.34 -12.60
N ILE A 182 -8.39 -8.81 -11.39
CA ILE A 182 -7.58 -7.68 -10.94
C ILE A 182 -6.08 -7.98 -11.04
N LEU A 183 -5.65 -9.14 -10.53
CA LEU A 183 -4.24 -9.56 -10.59
C LEU A 183 -3.75 -9.70 -12.04
N LYS A 184 -4.60 -10.21 -12.93
CA LYS A 184 -4.27 -10.29 -14.36
C LYS A 184 -3.98 -8.91 -14.94
N GLU A 185 -4.86 -7.93 -14.71
CA GLU A 185 -4.68 -6.54 -15.17
C GLU A 185 -3.37 -5.93 -14.64
N ILE A 186 -3.09 -6.12 -13.34
CA ILE A 186 -1.86 -5.64 -12.69
C ILE A 186 -0.63 -6.23 -13.37
N ILE A 187 -0.61 -7.55 -13.60
CA ILE A 187 0.51 -8.27 -14.22
C ILE A 187 0.70 -7.82 -15.67
N GLU A 188 -0.37 -7.75 -16.47
CA GLU A 188 -0.32 -7.36 -17.88
C GLU A 188 0.18 -5.92 -18.08
N LYS A 189 -0.06 -5.04 -17.11
CA LYS A 189 0.49 -3.68 -17.07
C LYS A 189 1.94 -3.59 -16.57
N GLY A 190 2.57 -4.72 -16.22
CA GLY A 190 3.92 -4.74 -15.66
C GLY A 190 3.99 -4.06 -14.28
N LYS A 191 2.89 -4.07 -13.53
CA LYS A 191 2.81 -3.58 -12.16
C LYS A 191 2.92 -4.74 -11.17
N GLY A 192 3.07 -4.40 -9.88
CA GLY A 192 3.15 -5.37 -8.81
C GLY A 192 2.07 -5.22 -7.76
N ILE A 193 2.20 -6.04 -6.73
CA ILE A 193 1.41 -5.93 -5.51
C ILE A 193 2.32 -5.74 -4.29
N GLU A 194 1.78 -5.14 -3.27
CA GLU A 194 2.38 -5.10 -1.94
C GLU A 194 1.98 -6.32 -1.11
N VAL A 195 2.87 -6.76 -0.22
CA VAL A 195 2.54 -7.57 0.95
C VAL A 195 2.64 -6.71 2.19
N ASN A 196 1.50 -6.30 2.71
CA ASN A 196 1.39 -5.42 3.86
C ASN A 196 1.22 -6.25 5.13
N THR A 197 2.14 -6.08 6.09
CA THR A 197 2.15 -6.88 7.30
C THR A 197 1.22 -6.36 8.39
N SER A 198 0.59 -5.19 8.19
CA SER A 198 -0.31 -4.58 9.17
C SER A 198 -1.56 -5.41 9.45
N GLY A 199 -1.97 -6.29 8.54
CA GLY A 199 -3.11 -7.16 8.74
C GLY A 199 -3.05 -7.96 10.04
N PHE A 200 -1.85 -8.39 10.46
CA PHE A 200 -1.66 -9.04 11.76
C PHE A 200 -1.97 -8.11 12.94
N ARG A 201 -1.60 -6.82 12.84
CA ARG A 201 -1.87 -5.84 13.92
C ARG A 201 -3.35 -5.48 14.04
N TYR A 202 -4.06 -5.58 12.93
CA TYR A 202 -5.51 -5.28 12.88
C TYR A 202 -6.40 -6.49 13.14
N GLY A 203 -5.81 -7.65 13.52
CA GLY A 203 -6.57 -8.82 13.94
C GLY A 203 -7.01 -9.74 12.81
N LEU A 204 -6.52 -9.56 11.59
CA LEU A 204 -6.84 -10.44 10.46
C LEU A 204 -6.13 -11.80 10.54
N GLY A 205 -5.07 -11.92 11.35
CA GLY A 205 -4.28 -13.14 11.43
C GLY A 205 -3.44 -13.43 10.18
N SER A 206 -3.40 -12.52 9.22
CA SER A 206 -2.71 -12.65 7.92
C SER A 206 -2.10 -11.33 7.48
N THR A 207 -1.32 -11.35 6.40
CA THR A 207 -0.98 -10.15 5.64
C THR A 207 -2.18 -9.62 4.84
N ASN A 208 -2.06 -8.41 4.29
CA ASN A 208 -2.88 -7.90 3.20
C ASN A 208 -1.99 -7.79 1.93
N PRO A 209 -2.27 -8.53 0.86
CA PRO A 209 -3.32 -9.53 0.77
C PRO A 209 -2.99 -10.84 1.51
N THR A 210 -4.02 -11.73 1.61
CA THR A 210 -3.88 -13.07 2.20
C THR A 210 -2.88 -13.93 1.45
N GLU A 211 -2.38 -14.99 2.12
CA GLU A 211 -1.50 -15.99 1.53
C GLU A 211 -2.10 -16.61 0.26
N GLU A 212 -3.40 -16.92 0.26
CA GLU A 212 -4.11 -17.45 -0.89
C GLU A 212 -3.99 -16.54 -2.13
N ILE A 213 -4.11 -15.22 -1.94
CA ILE A 213 -3.96 -14.24 -3.02
C ILE A 213 -2.50 -14.17 -3.51
N LEU A 214 -1.54 -14.26 -2.59
CA LEU A 214 -0.10 -14.28 -2.94
C LEU A 214 0.26 -15.51 -3.76
N GLU A 215 -0.26 -16.69 -3.40
CA GLU A 215 -0.12 -17.92 -4.17
C GLU A 215 -0.75 -17.79 -5.55
N LEU A 216 -1.96 -17.23 -5.63
CA LEU A 216 -2.64 -17.00 -6.91
C LEU A 216 -1.81 -16.06 -7.79
N TYR A 217 -1.35 -14.94 -7.24
CA TYR A 217 -0.49 -13.98 -7.95
C TYR A 217 0.77 -14.65 -8.50
N ARG A 218 1.44 -15.47 -7.67
CA ARG A 218 2.64 -16.22 -8.09
C ARG A 218 2.33 -17.24 -9.20
N ARG A 219 1.23 -18.01 -9.08
CA ARG A 219 0.80 -18.97 -10.11
C ARG A 219 0.46 -18.31 -11.44
N MET A 220 -0.07 -17.09 -11.42
CA MET A 220 -0.38 -16.28 -12.61
C MET A 220 0.85 -15.64 -13.26
N GLY A 221 2.06 -15.82 -12.70
CA GLY A 221 3.31 -15.27 -13.23
C GLY A 221 3.65 -13.89 -12.67
N GLY A 222 2.99 -13.43 -11.61
CA GLY A 222 3.35 -12.21 -10.91
C GLY A 222 4.73 -12.32 -10.24
N GLU A 223 5.58 -11.32 -10.46
CA GLU A 223 6.96 -11.31 -9.94
C GLU A 223 7.31 -10.03 -9.18
N ILE A 224 6.64 -8.91 -9.50
CA ILE A 224 6.89 -7.63 -8.84
C ILE A 224 6.13 -7.62 -7.51
N ILE A 225 6.87 -7.76 -6.40
CA ILE A 225 6.28 -7.84 -5.07
C ILE A 225 7.14 -7.08 -4.05
N THR A 226 6.52 -6.15 -3.32
CA THR A 226 7.15 -5.43 -2.21
C THR A 226 6.63 -5.95 -0.87
N VAL A 227 7.35 -5.67 0.21
CA VAL A 227 6.88 -5.93 1.57
C VAL A 227 6.94 -4.64 2.36
N GLY A 228 5.85 -4.29 3.00
CA GLY A 228 5.71 -3.09 3.81
C GLY A 228 5.13 -3.34 5.18
N SER A 229 5.58 -2.59 6.17
CA SER A 229 5.06 -2.68 7.53
C SER A 229 3.82 -1.80 7.76
N ASP A 230 3.60 -0.81 6.92
CA ASP A 230 2.53 0.20 7.09
C ASP A 230 2.62 0.87 8.48
N ALA A 231 3.87 1.26 8.82
CA ALA A 231 4.19 1.74 10.15
C ALA A 231 3.77 3.20 10.34
N HIS A 232 2.90 3.44 11.34
CA HIS A 232 2.49 4.75 11.84
C HIS A 232 3.00 5.02 13.27
N ARG A 233 3.80 4.06 13.82
CA ARG A 233 4.47 4.13 15.12
C ARG A 233 5.83 3.47 15.04
N LEU A 234 6.81 3.94 15.83
CA LEU A 234 8.17 3.43 15.80
C LEU A 234 8.29 1.93 16.08
N GLU A 235 7.42 1.37 16.93
CA GLU A 235 7.38 -0.06 17.22
C GLU A 235 6.87 -0.92 16.07
N HIS A 236 6.21 -0.32 15.07
CA HIS A 236 5.69 -1.01 13.89
C HIS A 236 6.69 -1.11 12.74
N ILE A 237 7.78 -0.32 12.77
CA ILE A 237 8.79 -0.33 11.70
C ILE A 237 9.42 -1.72 11.59
N GLY A 238 9.43 -2.28 10.37
CA GLY A 238 9.96 -3.61 10.10
C GLY A 238 9.12 -4.76 10.65
N PHE A 239 7.89 -4.49 11.11
CA PHE A 239 7.03 -5.48 11.74
C PHE A 239 6.80 -6.69 10.85
N ARG A 240 7.18 -7.88 11.32
CA ARG A 240 7.01 -9.19 10.67
C ARG A 240 7.54 -9.30 9.22
N ILE A 241 8.42 -8.40 8.77
CA ILE A 241 8.97 -8.47 7.41
C ILE A 241 9.81 -9.74 7.21
N ARG A 242 10.57 -10.17 8.21
CA ARG A 242 11.42 -11.37 8.09
C ARG A 242 10.59 -12.65 7.96
N GLU A 243 9.50 -12.75 8.74
CA GLU A 243 8.54 -13.85 8.65
C GLU A 243 7.84 -13.85 7.29
N THR A 244 7.49 -12.67 6.79
CA THR A 244 6.89 -12.53 5.45
C THR A 244 7.85 -12.95 4.34
N TYR A 245 9.16 -12.71 4.46
CA TYR A 245 10.13 -13.24 3.50
C TYR A 245 10.19 -14.78 3.51
N ALA A 246 10.05 -15.41 4.69
CA ALA A 246 9.98 -16.87 4.78
C ALA A 246 8.72 -17.39 4.08
N LEU A 247 7.57 -16.79 4.35
CA LEU A 247 6.31 -17.09 3.67
C LEU A 247 6.42 -16.95 2.14
N LEU A 248 6.98 -15.85 1.65
CA LEU A 248 7.16 -15.65 0.20
C LEU A 248 8.05 -16.72 -0.44
N LYS A 249 9.08 -17.18 0.26
CA LYS A 249 9.91 -18.32 -0.20
C LYS A 249 9.11 -19.61 -0.28
N GLU A 250 8.30 -19.91 0.72
CA GLU A 250 7.43 -21.10 0.78
C GLU A 250 6.43 -21.10 -0.38
N ILE A 251 5.85 -19.95 -0.71
CA ILE A 251 4.98 -19.75 -1.88
C ILE A 251 5.74 -19.93 -3.21
N GLY A 252 7.07 -19.76 -3.21
CA GLY A 252 7.92 -19.94 -4.39
C GLY A 252 8.39 -18.65 -5.06
N PHE A 253 8.31 -17.51 -4.37
CA PHE A 253 8.98 -16.29 -4.83
C PHE A 253 10.49 -16.42 -4.65
N LYS A 254 11.25 -16.01 -5.65
CA LYS A 254 12.72 -16.02 -5.61
C LYS A 254 13.31 -14.67 -5.22
N TYR A 255 12.55 -13.62 -5.40
CA TYR A 255 12.96 -12.24 -5.25
C TYR A 255 11.85 -11.43 -4.58
N ILE A 256 12.25 -10.37 -3.84
CA ILE A 256 11.41 -9.21 -3.58
C ILE A 256 11.82 -8.10 -4.53
N THR A 257 10.97 -7.09 -4.67
CA THR A 257 11.23 -5.95 -5.55
C THR A 257 11.51 -4.71 -4.72
N VAL A 258 12.54 -3.97 -5.12
CA VAL A 258 12.83 -2.61 -4.67
C VAL A 258 12.73 -1.67 -5.88
N PHE A 259 12.64 -0.36 -5.64
CA PHE A 259 12.44 0.58 -6.74
C PHE A 259 13.47 1.71 -6.71
N GLU A 260 13.84 2.16 -7.91
CA GLU A 260 14.64 3.36 -8.17
C GLU A 260 13.99 4.12 -9.31
N LYS A 261 13.54 5.36 -9.08
CA LYS A 261 12.87 6.20 -10.10
C LYS A 261 11.72 5.43 -10.79
N ARG A 262 10.91 4.74 -9.99
CA ARG A 262 9.77 3.88 -10.40
C ARG A 262 10.14 2.67 -11.27
N LYS A 263 11.43 2.31 -11.33
CA LYS A 263 11.88 1.10 -12.05
C LYS A 263 12.14 -0.03 -11.06
N PRO A 264 11.57 -1.22 -11.27
CA PRO A 264 11.75 -2.35 -10.37
C PRO A 264 13.17 -2.92 -10.48
N GLN A 265 13.71 -3.32 -9.34
CA GLN A 265 14.95 -4.08 -9.19
C GLN A 265 14.69 -5.28 -8.30
N PHE A 266 15.18 -6.44 -8.68
CA PHE A 266 14.91 -7.70 -7.98
C PHE A 266 16.03 -8.04 -7.00
N ILE A 267 15.70 -8.25 -5.75
CA ILE A 267 16.60 -8.63 -4.67
C ILE A 267 16.28 -10.09 -4.29
N LYS A 268 17.27 -10.96 -4.32
CA LYS A 268 17.10 -12.36 -3.96
C LYS A 268 16.64 -12.49 -2.50
N LEU A 269 15.57 -13.27 -2.28
CA LEU A 269 15.07 -13.68 -0.98
C LEU A 269 16.01 -14.63 -0.24
#